data_1e4b9f489e0c59be9af0a6efaacf3726
#
_entry.id   1e4b9f489e0c59be9af0a6efaacf3726
#
_cell.length_a   1.000
_cell.length_b   1.000
_cell.length_c   1.000
_cell.angle_alpha   90.00
_cell.angle_beta   90.00
_cell.angle_gamma   90.00
#
_symmetry.space_group_name_H-M   'P 1'
#
loop_
_entity.id
_entity.type
_entity.pdbx_description
1 polymer ?
#
loop_
_entity_poly.entity_id
_entity_poly.type
_entity_poly.pdbx_seq_one_letter_code
_entity_poly.pdbx_strand_id
1 'polypeptide(L)'
;MRQGSGGQAVIRFRAVGVFLLLAHLLLVGWLTLRPLDVPWMTAANLRPFAGIRTDLSLGPAEAAHRIGEGLLLLAPLGVLLPMAGGRLHVSPWASLARTVAAGSLISLTIELAQTGVPGQVVDVDSLLLNTVGVGLAHLLVVPVCRKQLRRRGQDRVRLVPRPRDETPQGSTPTISRVGIAP
;
A
#
# COMPACT_ATOMS: atom_id res chain seq x y z
N MET A 1 -32.97 -5.42 -9.34
CA MET A 1 -32.09 -5.59 -8.17
C MET A 1 -30.76 -6.17 -8.61
N ARG A 2 -29.78 -5.33 -8.97
CA ARG A 2 -28.40 -5.73 -9.35
C ARG A 2 -27.38 -4.82 -8.63
N GLN A 3 -27.39 -4.86 -7.30
CA GLN A 3 -26.41 -4.17 -6.45
C GLN A 3 -25.65 -5.23 -5.64
N GLY A 4 -24.66 -5.88 -6.20
CA GLY A 4 -23.95 -6.90 -5.44
C GLY A 4 -22.49 -7.16 -5.82
N SER A 5 -22.11 -6.98 -7.07
CA SER A 5 -20.79 -7.46 -7.52
C SER A 5 -19.61 -6.51 -7.22
N GLY A 6 -19.84 -5.20 -7.17
CA GLY A 6 -18.77 -4.23 -6.89
C GLY A 6 -18.33 -4.20 -5.43
N GLY A 7 -19.27 -4.30 -4.50
CA GLY A 7 -18.98 -4.29 -3.04
C GLY A 7 -18.19 -5.52 -2.60
N GLN A 8 -18.56 -6.71 -3.09
CA GLN A 8 -17.86 -7.96 -2.75
C GLN A 8 -16.39 -7.97 -3.23
N ALA A 9 -16.10 -7.42 -4.41
CA ALA A 9 -14.73 -7.34 -4.91
C ALA A 9 -13.85 -6.43 -4.05
N VAL A 10 -14.38 -5.29 -3.58
CA VAL A 10 -13.66 -4.37 -2.68
C VAL A 10 -13.41 -5.02 -1.32
N ILE A 11 -14.41 -5.72 -0.75
CA ILE A 11 -14.28 -6.42 0.53
C ILE A 11 -13.22 -7.52 0.43
N ARG A 12 -13.23 -8.34 -0.61
CA ARG A 12 -12.22 -9.38 -0.83
C ARG A 12 -10.82 -8.80 -0.97
N PHE A 13 -10.65 -7.71 -1.72
CA PHE A 13 -9.36 -7.05 -1.89
C PHE A 13 -8.81 -6.52 -0.56
N ARG A 14 -9.66 -5.91 0.28
CA ARG A 14 -9.28 -5.47 1.62
C ARG A 14 -8.95 -6.63 2.54
N ALA A 15 -9.74 -7.71 2.52
CA ALA A 15 -9.50 -8.89 3.34
C ALA A 15 -8.13 -9.53 3.01
N VAL A 16 -7.81 -9.67 1.72
CA VAL A 16 -6.50 -10.14 1.27
C VAL A 16 -5.40 -9.19 1.73
N GLY A 17 -5.57 -7.87 1.59
CA GLY A 17 -4.61 -6.87 2.06
C GLY A 17 -4.35 -6.95 3.57
N VAL A 18 -5.41 -7.10 4.38
CA VAL A 18 -5.30 -7.28 5.84
C VAL A 18 -4.60 -8.59 6.19
N PHE A 19 -4.98 -9.70 5.54
CA PHE A 19 -4.36 -11.00 5.77
C PHE A 19 -2.85 -10.97 5.48
N LEU A 20 -2.47 -10.44 4.31
CA LEU A 20 -1.05 -10.31 3.93
C LEU A 20 -0.29 -9.37 4.87
N LEU A 21 -0.92 -8.28 5.31
CA LEU A 21 -0.36 -7.35 6.28
C LEU A 21 -0.04 -8.06 7.60
N LEU A 22 -1.01 -8.80 8.15
CA LEU A 22 -0.83 -9.55 9.39
C LEU A 22 0.23 -10.62 9.24
N ALA A 23 0.21 -11.39 8.15
CA ALA A 23 1.22 -12.41 7.87
C ALA A 23 2.63 -11.80 7.77
N HIS A 24 2.77 -10.66 7.10
CA HIS A 24 4.04 -9.95 6.99
C HIS A 24 4.52 -9.42 8.34
N LEU A 25 3.65 -8.79 9.14
CA LEU A 25 4.00 -8.30 10.48
C LEU A 25 4.41 -9.44 11.43
N LEU A 26 3.73 -10.59 11.35
CA LEU A 26 4.11 -11.78 12.12
C LEU A 26 5.49 -12.29 11.70
N LEU A 27 5.75 -12.34 10.38
CA LEU A 27 7.05 -12.75 9.86
C LEU A 27 8.17 -11.79 10.31
N VAL A 28 7.96 -10.48 10.16
CA VAL A 28 8.93 -9.47 10.61
C VAL A 28 9.15 -9.57 12.11
N GLY A 29 8.09 -9.64 12.91
CA GLY A 29 8.20 -9.82 14.37
C GLY A 29 8.99 -11.06 14.73
N TRP A 30 8.72 -12.19 14.08
CA TRP A 30 9.48 -13.42 14.30
C TRP A 30 10.96 -13.29 13.94
N LEU A 31 11.28 -12.61 12.82
CA LEU A 31 12.66 -12.42 12.39
C LEU A 31 13.43 -11.44 13.29
N THR A 32 12.79 -10.36 13.74
CA THR A 32 13.45 -9.26 14.44
C THR A 32 13.44 -9.39 15.96
N LEU A 33 12.51 -10.15 16.54
CA LEU A 33 12.38 -10.31 18.00
C LEU A 33 12.92 -11.64 18.53
N ARG A 34 13.61 -12.42 17.71
CA ARG A 34 14.27 -13.64 18.22
C ARG A 34 15.56 -13.25 18.97
N PRO A 35 15.86 -13.92 20.09
CA PRO A 35 17.12 -13.71 20.79
C PRO A 35 18.32 -14.03 19.89
N LEU A 36 19.38 -13.24 20.05
CA LEU A 36 20.66 -13.49 19.40
C LEU A 36 21.63 -14.02 20.44
N ASP A 37 22.22 -15.19 20.17
CA ASP A 37 23.29 -15.77 21.00
C ASP A 37 24.61 -15.12 20.63
N VAL A 38 24.80 -13.85 21.05
CA VAL A 38 26.04 -13.12 20.84
C VAL A 38 26.80 -12.98 22.15
N PRO A 39 28.12 -13.28 22.19
CA PRO A 39 28.93 -13.23 23.41
C PRO A 39 29.20 -11.78 23.89
N TRP A 40 28.87 -10.79 23.10
CA TRP A 40 29.00 -9.38 23.45
C TRP A 40 27.82 -8.57 22.91
N MET A 41 27.36 -7.61 23.67
CA MET A 41 26.37 -6.65 23.24
C MET A 41 27.06 -5.46 22.59
N THR A 42 26.67 -5.10 21.38
CA THR A 42 27.05 -3.82 20.76
C THR A 42 26.32 -2.68 21.45
N ALA A 43 26.92 -1.50 21.50
CA ALA A 43 26.23 -0.33 22.04
C ALA A 43 25.06 0.08 21.11
N ALA A 44 23.96 0.58 21.71
CA ALA A 44 22.84 1.12 20.93
C ALA A 44 23.32 2.23 19.99
N ASN A 45 22.89 2.18 18.73
CA ASN A 45 23.19 3.24 17.77
C ASN A 45 22.11 4.31 17.79
N LEU A 46 22.36 5.38 18.54
CA LEU A 46 21.47 6.54 18.62
C LEU A 46 21.91 7.71 17.72
N ARG A 47 22.99 7.53 16.95
CA ARG A 47 23.50 8.55 16.03
C ARG A 47 23.02 8.27 14.62
N PRO A 48 22.15 9.11 14.03
CA PRO A 48 21.68 8.91 12.66
C PRO A 48 22.84 8.82 11.66
N PHE A 49 22.75 7.91 10.74
CA PHE A 49 23.72 7.60 9.67
C PHE A 49 25.07 7.04 10.14
N ALA A 50 25.26 6.71 11.42
CA ALA A 50 26.52 6.14 11.88
C ALA A 50 26.70 4.69 11.39
N GLY A 51 25.69 3.85 11.52
CA GLY A 51 25.66 2.49 10.99
C GLY A 51 25.79 2.47 9.47
N ILE A 52 25.00 3.31 8.77
CA ILE A 52 25.06 3.43 7.30
C ILE A 52 26.45 3.81 6.81
N ARG A 53 27.13 4.73 7.49
CA ARG A 53 28.52 5.10 7.15
C ARG A 53 29.49 3.94 7.36
N THR A 54 29.31 3.19 8.44
CA THR A 54 30.10 1.98 8.71
C THR A 54 29.90 0.95 7.62
N ASP A 55 28.65 0.69 7.23
CA ASP A 55 28.32 -0.26 6.15
C ASP A 55 28.95 0.19 4.83
N LEU A 56 28.90 1.48 4.50
CA LEU A 56 29.53 2.03 3.29
C LEU A 56 31.06 1.84 3.30
N SER A 57 31.71 1.77 4.45
CA SER A 57 33.15 1.53 4.57
C SER A 57 33.56 0.08 4.34
N LEU A 58 32.61 -0.88 4.41
CA LEU A 58 32.84 -2.30 4.19
C LEU A 58 32.95 -2.68 2.70
N GLY A 59 32.70 -1.72 1.81
CA GLY A 59 32.74 -1.92 0.37
C GLY A 59 31.33 -1.98 -0.27
N PRO A 60 31.24 -1.78 -1.59
CA PRO A 60 29.95 -1.53 -2.25
C PRO A 60 28.98 -2.71 -2.21
N ALA A 61 29.46 -3.93 -2.27
CA ALA A 61 28.61 -5.12 -2.25
C ALA A 61 27.98 -5.35 -0.86
N GLU A 62 28.78 -5.27 0.19
CA GLU A 62 28.32 -5.45 1.57
C GLU A 62 27.39 -4.31 1.99
N ALA A 63 27.74 -3.06 1.65
CA ALA A 63 26.89 -1.91 1.88
C ALA A 63 25.51 -2.05 1.20
N ALA A 64 25.50 -2.46 -0.08
CA ALA A 64 24.27 -2.67 -0.82
C ALA A 64 23.40 -3.78 -0.19
N HIS A 65 24.01 -4.84 0.32
CA HIS A 65 23.32 -5.93 1.00
C HIS A 65 22.66 -5.45 2.29
N ARG A 66 23.42 -4.85 3.21
CA ARG A 66 22.93 -4.42 4.53
C ARG A 66 21.90 -3.29 4.44
N ILE A 67 22.19 -2.26 3.64
CA ILE A 67 21.25 -1.17 3.40
C ILE A 67 20.00 -1.69 2.69
N GLY A 68 20.18 -2.60 1.72
CA GLY A 68 19.07 -3.26 1.02
C GLY A 68 18.17 -4.08 1.95
N GLU A 69 18.74 -4.84 2.86
CA GLU A 69 17.98 -5.58 3.88
C GLU A 69 17.12 -4.63 4.74
N GLY A 70 17.72 -3.55 5.26
CA GLY A 70 16.98 -2.54 6.03
C GLY A 70 15.87 -1.89 5.22
N LEU A 71 16.10 -1.55 3.96
CA LEU A 71 15.06 -0.98 3.10
C LEU A 71 13.93 -1.98 2.79
N LEU A 72 14.26 -3.25 2.59
CA LEU A 72 13.31 -4.27 2.14
C LEU A 72 12.47 -4.85 3.28
N LEU A 73 12.96 -4.83 4.51
CA LEU A 73 12.30 -5.46 5.67
C LEU A 73 10.86 -4.98 5.84
N LEU A 74 10.61 -3.68 5.84
CA LEU A 74 9.27 -3.10 5.97
C LEU A 74 8.70 -2.54 4.65
N ALA A 75 9.42 -2.62 3.53
CA ALA A 75 8.95 -2.15 2.22
C ALA A 75 7.56 -2.68 1.82
N PRO A 76 7.20 -3.97 2.06
CA PRO A 76 5.86 -4.46 1.75
C PRO A 76 4.73 -3.67 2.41
N LEU A 77 4.95 -3.03 3.57
CA LEU A 77 3.96 -2.17 4.22
C LEU A 77 3.56 -0.99 3.35
N GLY A 78 4.49 -0.48 2.50
CA GLY A 78 4.22 0.60 1.57
C GLY A 78 3.06 0.30 0.60
N VAL A 79 2.79 -0.97 0.35
CA VAL A 79 1.71 -1.46 -0.51
C VAL A 79 0.55 -2.04 0.30
N LEU A 80 0.85 -2.83 1.33
CA LEU A 80 -0.15 -3.56 2.12
C LEU A 80 -1.03 -2.63 2.96
N LEU A 81 -0.47 -1.55 3.52
CA LEU A 81 -1.24 -0.57 4.31
C LEU A 81 -2.33 0.13 3.47
N PRO A 82 -2.05 0.69 2.28
CA PRO A 82 -3.11 1.26 1.43
C PRO A 82 -4.10 0.21 0.92
N MET A 83 -3.68 -1.03 0.67
CA MET A 83 -4.58 -2.14 0.30
C MET A 83 -5.56 -2.47 1.43
N ALA A 84 -5.07 -2.66 2.65
CA ALA A 84 -5.88 -2.94 3.83
C ALA A 84 -6.83 -1.76 4.15
N GLY A 85 -6.38 -0.53 3.96
CA GLY A 85 -7.17 0.68 4.19
C GLY A 85 -8.34 0.87 3.23
N GLY A 86 -8.30 0.28 2.04
CA GLY A 86 -9.39 0.30 1.04
C GLY A 86 -9.79 1.69 0.52
N ARG A 87 -9.04 2.74 0.83
CA ARG A 87 -9.34 4.13 0.46
C ARG A 87 -8.69 4.51 -0.85
N LEU A 88 -9.31 4.13 -1.97
CA LEU A 88 -8.80 4.39 -3.32
C LEU A 88 -8.95 5.86 -3.78
N HIS A 89 -9.78 6.66 -3.08
CA HIS A 89 -10.14 8.04 -3.47
C HIS A 89 -9.38 9.13 -2.71
N VAL A 90 -8.39 8.77 -1.89
CA VAL A 90 -7.58 9.75 -1.15
C VAL A 90 -6.49 10.31 -2.07
N SER A 91 -6.10 11.58 -1.84
CA SER A 91 -5.00 12.20 -2.59
C SER A 91 -3.72 11.34 -2.48
N PRO A 92 -2.90 11.25 -3.53
CA PRO A 92 -1.66 10.46 -3.51
C PRO A 92 -0.74 10.83 -2.34
N TRP A 93 -0.60 12.12 -2.07
CA TRP A 93 0.25 12.65 -1.00
C TRP A 93 -0.27 12.29 0.40
N ALA A 94 -1.58 12.41 0.63
CA ALA A 94 -2.18 12.00 1.91
C ALA A 94 -2.08 10.49 2.14
N SER A 95 -2.16 9.69 1.07
CA SER A 95 -1.93 8.25 1.13
C SER A 95 -0.47 7.93 1.50
N LEU A 96 0.50 8.59 0.84
CA LEU A 96 1.92 8.44 1.12
C LEU A 96 2.22 8.81 2.57
N ALA A 97 1.81 10.02 3.01
CA ALA A 97 2.08 10.51 4.36
C ALA A 97 1.56 9.55 5.44
N ARG A 98 0.32 9.05 5.28
CA ARG A 98 -0.23 8.05 6.22
C ARG A 98 0.54 6.75 6.22
N THR A 99 0.92 6.26 5.03
CA THR A 99 1.63 4.99 4.91
C THR A 99 3.01 5.09 5.53
N VAL A 100 3.73 6.19 5.26
CA VAL A 100 5.04 6.47 5.86
C VAL A 100 4.91 6.61 7.37
N ALA A 101 3.96 7.42 7.87
CA ALA A 101 3.75 7.60 9.30
C ALA A 101 3.40 6.26 10.00
N ALA A 102 2.51 5.44 9.42
CA ALA A 102 2.20 4.13 9.97
C ALA A 102 3.41 3.19 9.93
N GLY A 103 4.18 3.19 8.84
CA GLY A 103 5.42 2.39 8.72
C GLY A 103 6.47 2.80 9.74
N SER A 104 6.67 4.11 9.96
CA SER A 104 7.59 4.64 10.97
C SER A 104 7.18 4.24 12.39
N LEU A 105 5.87 4.31 12.71
CA LEU A 105 5.36 3.87 14.01
C LEU A 105 5.55 2.37 14.24
N ILE A 106 5.32 1.56 13.20
CA ILE A 106 5.56 0.11 13.27
C ILE A 106 7.05 -0.15 13.47
N SER A 107 7.94 0.51 12.71
CA SER A 107 9.39 0.37 12.88
C SER A 107 9.84 0.78 14.28
N LEU A 108 9.37 1.91 14.78
CA LEU A 108 9.65 2.36 16.15
C LEU A 108 9.17 1.35 17.19
N THR A 109 7.99 0.76 16.99
CA THR A 109 7.46 -0.27 17.90
C THR A 109 8.36 -1.51 17.91
N ILE A 110 8.88 -1.93 16.76
CA ILE A 110 9.82 -3.04 16.66
C ILE A 110 11.11 -2.71 17.41
N GLU A 111 11.71 -1.54 17.17
CA GLU A 111 12.94 -1.10 17.85
C GLU A 111 12.76 -1.05 19.37
N LEU A 112 11.62 -0.53 19.84
CA LEU A 112 11.31 -0.53 21.28
C LEU A 112 11.09 -1.95 21.83
N ALA A 113 10.44 -2.84 21.08
CA ALA A 113 10.26 -4.23 21.49
C ALA A 113 11.61 -4.98 21.57
N GLN A 114 12.56 -4.66 20.70
CA GLN A 114 13.89 -5.25 20.70
C GLN A 114 14.70 -4.92 21.96
N THR A 115 14.39 -3.81 22.66
CA THR A 115 15.06 -3.48 23.94
C THR A 115 14.84 -4.54 25.02
N GLY A 116 13.78 -5.33 24.92
CA GLY A 116 13.48 -6.44 25.82
C GLY A 116 14.02 -7.79 25.37
N VAL A 117 14.69 -7.85 24.23
CA VAL A 117 15.19 -9.10 23.63
C VAL A 117 16.70 -9.23 23.86
N PRO A 118 17.20 -10.31 24.47
CA PRO A 118 18.63 -10.53 24.67
C PRO A 118 19.41 -10.47 23.35
N GLY A 119 20.52 -9.72 23.34
CA GLY A 119 21.38 -9.55 22.17
C GLY A 119 20.90 -8.54 21.12
N GLN A 120 19.70 -7.97 21.28
CA GLN A 120 19.18 -6.90 20.42
C GLN A 120 19.46 -5.53 21.03
N VAL A 121 19.69 -4.55 20.18
CA VAL A 121 19.93 -3.14 20.58
C VAL A 121 19.17 -2.21 19.64
N VAL A 122 18.76 -1.06 20.17
CA VAL A 122 18.10 -0.01 19.38
C VAL A 122 19.04 0.55 18.32
N ASP A 123 18.57 0.64 17.09
CA ASP A 123 19.29 1.23 15.97
C ASP A 123 18.42 2.24 15.20
N VAL A 124 18.76 3.53 15.32
CA VAL A 124 18.06 4.61 14.61
C VAL A 124 18.21 4.49 13.09
N ASP A 125 19.30 3.92 12.60
CA ASP A 125 19.51 3.75 11.15
C ASP A 125 18.58 2.68 10.58
N SER A 126 18.30 1.62 11.32
CA SER A 126 17.26 0.63 10.98
C SER A 126 15.88 1.28 10.84
N LEU A 127 15.51 2.14 11.80
CA LEU A 127 14.25 2.89 11.72
C LEU A 127 14.18 3.79 10.48
N LEU A 128 15.27 4.48 10.16
CA LEU A 128 15.34 5.34 8.97
C LEU A 128 15.23 4.53 7.69
N LEU A 129 16.00 3.45 7.55
CA LEU A 129 15.98 2.58 6.37
C LEU A 129 14.60 1.95 6.17
N ASN A 130 14.00 1.41 7.22
CA ASN A 130 12.65 0.86 7.19
C ASN A 130 11.62 1.89 6.71
N THR A 131 11.67 3.11 7.26
CA THR A 131 10.76 4.20 6.89
C THR A 131 10.93 4.61 5.42
N VAL A 132 12.17 4.74 4.96
CA VAL A 132 12.48 5.06 3.56
C VAL A 132 12.02 3.92 2.65
N GLY A 133 12.25 2.67 3.02
CA GLY A 133 11.80 1.49 2.28
C GLY A 133 10.29 1.45 2.07
N VAL A 134 9.51 1.74 3.12
CA VAL A 134 8.04 1.88 3.05
C VAL A 134 7.64 2.99 2.08
N GLY A 135 8.29 4.16 2.15
CA GLY A 135 8.03 5.29 1.27
C GLY A 135 8.34 4.98 -0.20
N LEU A 136 9.49 4.39 -0.47
CA LEU A 136 9.91 3.99 -1.81
C LEU A 136 8.96 2.95 -2.42
N ALA A 137 8.61 1.90 -1.67
CA ALA A 137 7.66 0.89 -2.13
C ALA A 137 6.28 1.50 -2.45
N HIS A 138 5.80 2.43 -1.61
CA HIS A 138 4.56 3.15 -1.87
C HIS A 138 4.64 3.95 -3.18
N LEU A 139 5.70 4.74 -3.37
CA LEU A 139 5.88 5.59 -4.55
C LEU A 139 6.02 4.79 -5.85
N LEU A 140 6.69 3.65 -5.80
CA LEU A 140 6.92 2.81 -6.99
C LEU A 140 5.68 1.99 -7.37
N VAL A 141 5.01 1.36 -6.38
CA VAL A 141 3.98 0.36 -6.66
C VAL A 141 2.58 0.96 -6.74
N VAL A 142 2.21 1.84 -5.80
CA VAL A 142 0.84 2.33 -5.69
C VAL A 142 0.37 3.13 -6.92
N PRO A 143 1.16 4.02 -7.54
CA PRO A 143 0.75 4.72 -8.75
C PRO A 143 0.54 3.79 -9.93
N VAL A 144 1.39 2.76 -10.07
CA VAL A 144 1.30 1.76 -11.14
C VAL A 144 0.02 0.95 -10.99
N CYS A 145 -0.25 0.42 -9.79
CA CYS A 145 -1.47 -0.32 -9.50
C CYS A 145 -2.73 0.52 -9.74
N ARG A 146 -2.74 1.80 -9.35
CA ARG A 146 -3.87 2.71 -9.60
C ARG A 146 -4.11 2.95 -11.09
N LYS A 147 -3.04 3.12 -11.88
CA LYS A 147 -3.14 3.28 -13.34
C LYS A 147 -3.73 2.03 -14.00
N GLN A 148 -3.28 0.84 -13.60
CA GLN A 148 -3.79 -0.43 -14.14
C GLN A 148 -5.27 -0.66 -13.79
N LEU A 149 -5.67 -0.38 -12.54
CA LEU A 149 -7.06 -0.51 -12.12
C LEU A 149 -8.00 0.44 -12.88
N ARG A 150 -7.56 1.68 -13.12
CA ARG A 150 -8.32 2.64 -13.93
C ARG A 150 -8.48 2.19 -15.39
N ARG A 151 -7.43 1.66 -16.01
CA ARG A 151 -7.48 1.13 -17.39
C ARG A 151 -8.46 -0.03 -17.49
N ARG A 152 -8.39 -1.00 -16.59
CA ARG A 152 -9.33 -2.15 -16.56
C ARG A 152 -10.79 -1.73 -16.34
N GLY A 153 -11.02 -0.66 -15.56
CA GLY A 153 -12.35 -0.10 -15.37
C GLY A 153 -12.91 0.52 -16.65
N GLN A 154 -12.09 1.26 -17.40
CA GLN A 154 -12.47 1.89 -18.67
C GLN A 154 -12.77 0.85 -19.76
N ASP A 155 -11.96 -0.22 -19.86
CA ASP A 155 -12.17 -1.29 -20.81
C ASP A 155 -13.49 -2.04 -20.56
N ARG A 156 -13.86 -2.25 -19.28
CA ARG A 156 -15.16 -2.84 -18.94
C ARG A 156 -16.34 -1.97 -19.32
N VAL A 157 -16.24 -0.65 -19.16
CA VAL A 157 -17.31 0.28 -19.55
C VAL A 157 -17.44 0.33 -21.08
N ARG A 158 -16.35 0.19 -21.81
CA ARG A 158 -16.34 0.16 -23.30
C ARG A 158 -16.93 -1.11 -23.87
N LEU A 159 -16.86 -2.22 -23.14
CA LEU A 159 -17.41 -3.53 -23.55
C LEU A 159 -18.92 -3.70 -23.24
N VAL A 160 -19.52 -2.78 -22.50
CA VAL A 160 -20.97 -2.75 -22.34
C VAL A 160 -21.55 -2.12 -23.60
N PRO A 161 -22.30 -2.86 -24.47
CA PRO A 161 -22.93 -2.27 -25.63
C PRO A 161 -23.83 -1.12 -25.17
N ARG A 162 -23.62 0.07 -25.72
CA ARG A 162 -24.59 1.16 -25.54
C ARG A 162 -25.95 0.61 -25.91
N PRO A 163 -26.99 0.80 -25.09
CA PRO A 163 -28.34 0.55 -25.54
C PRO A 163 -28.49 1.32 -26.86
N ARG A 164 -28.81 0.58 -27.92
CA ARG A 164 -29.18 1.19 -29.19
C ARG A 164 -30.28 2.16 -28.84
N ASP A 165 -30.05 3.45 -29.06
CA ASP A 165 -31.11 4.44 -29.02
C ASP A 165 -32.15 3.96 -30.03
N GLU A 166 -33.16 3.21 -29.54
CA GLU A 166 -34.37 2.97 -30.27
C GLU A 166 -34.96 4.36 -30.48
N THR A 167 -34.74 4.90 -31.66
CA THR A 167 -35.42 6.09 -32.13
C THR A 167 -36.89 5.87 -31.86
N PRO A 168 -37.56 6.72 -31.05
CA PRO A 168 -38.99 6.58 -30.91
C PRO A 168 -39.59 6.89 -32.30
N GLN A 169 -40.04 5.85 -33.00
CA GLN A 169 -40.97 6.08 -34.11
C GLN A 169 -42.23 6.68 -33.50
N GLY A 170 -42.18 7.99 -33.30
CA GLY A 170 -43.31 8.79 -32.95
C GLY A 170 -44.30 8.80 -34.11
N SER A 171 -45.28 7.91 -34.06
CA SER A 171 -46.50 8.12 -34.75
C SER A 171 -47.14 9.38 -34.14
N THR A 172 -46.98 10.50 -34.85
CA THR A 172 -47.71 11.72 -34.55
C THR A 172 -49.19 11.41 -34.73
N PRO A 173 -50.07 11.52 -33.71
CA PRO A 173 -51.51 11.40 -33.94
C PRO A 173 -51.95 12.67 -34.69
N THR A 174 -52.39 12.47 -35.87
CA THR A 174 -53.06 13.51 -36.64
C THR A 174 -54.36 13.85 -35.98
N ILE A 175 -54.42 14.97 -35.27
CA ILE A 175 -55.68 15.48 -34.72
C ILE A 175 -56.49 16.00 -35.90
N SER A 176 -57.55 15.28 -36.27
CA SER A 176 -58.55 15.73 -37.22
C SER A 176 -59.20 17.00 -36.73
N ARG A 177 -59.00 18.08 -37.46
CA ARG A 177 -59.59 19.39 -37.22
C ARG A 177 -61.11 19.25 -37.42
N VAL A 178 -61.87 19.23 -36.34
CA VAL A 178 -63.35 19.35 -36.41
C VAL A 178 -63.71 20.78 -36.85
N GLY A 179 -64.18 20.88 -38.08
CA GLY A 179 -64.76 22.15 -38.58
C GLY A 179 -66.06 22.48 -37.89
N ILE A 180 -66.13 23.62 -37.24
CA ILE A 180 -67.37 24.23 -36.80
C ILE A 180 -67.83 25.10 -37.94
N ALA A 181 -68.92 24.77 -38.56
CA ALA A 181 -69.66 25.58 -39.52
C ALA A 181 -70.75 26.36 -38.79
N PRO A 182 -71.18 27.55 -39.28
CA PRO A 182 -72.00 28.51 -38.59
C PRO A 182 -73.47 28.12 -38.39
#